data_cd85c007216beed86a9d9a6249785102
#
_entry.id   cd85c007216beed86a9d9a6249785102
#
_cell.length_a   1.000
_cell.length_b   1.000
_cell.length_c   1.000
_cell.angle_alpha   90.00
_cell.angle_beta   90.00
_cell.angle_gamma   90.00
#
_symmetry.space_group_name_H-M   'P 1'
#
loop_
_entity.id
_entity.type
_entity.pdbx_description
1 polymer ?
#
loop_
_entity_poly.entity_id
_entity_poly.type
_entity_poly.pdbx_seq_one_letter_code
_entity_poly.pdbx_strand_id
1 'polypeptide(L)'
;MSQEPPEYHRLHEISPHPDHHSNEHSPFVGQADDHRHQHHQPISTHSKHTKRAQDRTTQLSLWNTKEFYMYYLVLAFCLPYMFKTAHEASSEDNPNYEKYKDLLSDGFFGYKMDNSDSQYAGFRNSIPTLATVVFIYLLLSHIFRVFFVPSATAVLRNSRHPLYRAYFFLVFSVLYLYAMHGNSILKIAAIVLINYLIAKSGRDKKWMPIVTWLFNLGVLFMNEAYRGYNFADLHESLAWLDGNRGMRTPKDDRDKTPQSDKERVALSAFAEDYCFTYYLAYALYAPLYIAGPIITFNDFISQLQYPKTTPTKTLIMGVSRLGFALLTMEFTSHYMYMVAISKRQAWDNDPILQICMIGLFNLVLIWLKLLIIWRSFRLWALLDGIETPDNMIRCVINNYSAQGFWRSWHKSFNLWIIRYIYIPLGGSRYAIYNIWLVFTFVAVWHDINLRLLAWGWLISLFILPEIIAGRIFPKQKWGSWPYYRHLCALGAVGNILLMMIANLVGFCIGLEGVKLMLSDMFSSTQGWLTMLGCCGALFVAAQIQFEVRESEKRRGIFLNC
;
A
#
# COMPACT_ATOMS: atom_id res chain seq x y z
N MET A 1 -8.43 9.28 18.31
CA MET A 1 -9.60 8.98 17.48
C MET A 1 -9.77 7.49 17.47
N SER A 2 -10.68 7.02 18.28
CA SER A 2 -11.04 5.61 18.35
C SER A 2 -11.99 5.29 17.22
N GLN A 3 -11.48 4.94 16.05
CA GLN A 3 -12.19 3.97 15.24
C GLN A 3 -11.82 2.63 15.84
N GLU A 4 -12.82 1.89 16.36
CA GLU A 4 -12.68 0.46 16.60
C GLU A 4 -11.95 -0.13 15.39
N PRO A 5 -10.96 -1.00 15.59
CA PRO A 5 -10.35 -1.66 14.46
C PRO A 5 -11.44 -2.53 13.81
N PRO A 6 -11.98 -2.11 12.66
CA PRO A 6 -12.98 -2.93 12.02
C PRO A 6 -12.26 -4.18 11.57
N GLU A 7 -12.73 -5.33 11.92
CA GLU A 7 -12.36 -6.63 11.38
C GLU A 7 -11.04 -7.29 11.85
N TYR A 8 -10.11 -6.62 12.56
CA TYR A 8 -8.97 -7.35 13.12
C TYR A 8 -9.38 -8.33 14.24
N HIS A 9 -10.47 -8.04 14.95
CA HIS A 9 -11.01 -8.95 15.97
C HIS A 9 -11.66 -10.22 15.39
N ARG A 10 -12.22 -10.18 14.18
CA ARG A 10 -12.84 -11.37 13.57
C ARG A 10 -11.85 -12.40 13.02
N LEU A 11 -10.61 -12.03 12.80
CA LEU A 11 -9.58 -13.00 12.43
C LEU A 11 -9.03 -13.79 13.62
N HIS A 12 -9.37 -13.39 14.85
CA HIS A 12 -8.98 -14.11 16.08
C HIS A 12 -9.95 -15.24 16.48
N GLU A 13 -11.16 -15.28 15.93
CA GLU A 13 -12.15 -16.33 16.26
C GLU A 13 -11.93 -17.66 15.52
N ILE A 14 -10.86 -17.77 14.72
CA ILE A 14 -10.45 -19.03 14.11
C ILE A 14 -9.25 -19.59 14.87
N SER A 15 -9.44 -19.91 16.14
CA SER A 15 -8.57 -20.79 16.92
C SER A 15 -9.36 -22.04 17.31
N PRO A 16 -8.79 -23.23 17.15
CA PRO A 16 -9.47 -24.46 17.48
C PRO A 16 -9.56 -24.65 18.99
N HIS A 17 -10.74 -24.96 19.46
CA HIS A 17 -10.94 -25.51 20.81
C HIS A 17 -10.30 -26.89 20.92
N PRO A 18 -9.65 -27.21 22.04
CA PRO A 18 -9.24 -28.59 22.36
C PRO A 18 -10.41 -29.40 22.84
N ASP A 19 -10.41 -30.66 22.43
CA ASP A 19 -11.36 -31.71 22.84
C ASP A 19 -11.41 -31.90 24.34
N HIS A 20 -12.61 -32.03 24.88
CA HIS A 20 -12.87 -32.81 26.10
C HIS A 20 -14.04 -33.75 25.89
N HIS A 21 -13.70 -35.03 26.03
CA HIS A 21 -14.64 -36.15 26.15
C HIS A 21 -15.49 -36.04 27.41
N SER A 22 -16.76 -36.39 27.33
CA SER A 22 -17.39 -37.35 28.26
C SER A 22 -18.75 -37.81 27.74
N ASN A 23 -18.96 -39.10 27.91
CA ASN A 23 -20.11 -39.95 27.58
C ASN A 23 -21.42 -39.51 28.28
N GLU A 24 -22.60 -39.77 27.67
CA GLU A 24 -23.48 -40.90 28.01
C GLU A 24 -24.93 -40.72 27.53
N HIS A 25 -25.46 -41.82 27.01
CA HIS A 25 -26.85 -42.32 26.95
C HIS A 25 -27.92 -41.73 26.01
N SER A 26 -28.22 -42.53 25.02
CA SER A 26 -29.50 -42.78 24.32
C SER A 26 -30.58 -43.32 25.33
N PRO A 27 -31.90 -43.54 25.00
CA PRO A 27 -32.55 -43.70 23.70
C PRO A 27 -34.06 -43.26 23.59
N PHE A 28 -34.67 -43.63 22.42
CA PHE A 28 -36.10 -43.92 22.08
C PHE A 28 -36.89 -42.94 21.22
N VAL A 29 -37.10 -43.34 19.98
CA VAL A 29 -38.32 -43.85 19.25
C VAL A 29 -39.45 -42.86 18.92
N GLY A 30 -39.75 -42.69 17.64
CA GLY A 30 -41.08 -42.87 17.13
C GLY A 30 -41.65 -41.88 16.12
N GLN A 31 -41.84 -42.38 14.86
CA GLN A 31 -42.95 -42.11 13.89
C GLN A 31 -43.13 -40.72 13.29
N ALA A 32 -42.93 -40.54 12.05
CA ALA A 32 -43.74 -40.79 10.82
C ALA A 32 -44.82 -39.74 10.49
N ASP A 33 -44.75 -39.28 9.22
CA ASP A 33 -45.81 -38.68 8.37
C ASP A 33 -46.25 -37.22 8.63
N ASP A 34 -46.16 -36.32 7.69
CA ASP A 34 -46.99 -36.15 6.52
C ASP A 34 -46.60 -34.95 5.63
N HIS A 35 -46.87 -35.03 4.37
CA HIS A 35 -46.67 -34.09 3.31
C HIS A 35 -47.41 -32.74 3.51
N ARG A 36 -46.72 -31.61 3.24
CA ARG A 36 -47.33 -30.46 2.54
C ARG A 36 -46.31 -29.53 1.87
N HIS A 37 -46.46 -29.39 0.57
CA HIS A 37 -45.87 -28.35 -0.25
C HIS A 37 -46.18 -26.93 0.29
N GLN A 38 -45.15 -26.13 0.52
CA GLN A 38 -45.31 -24.67 0.57
C GLN A 38 -44.23 -23.98 -0.22
N HIS A 39 -44.67 -23.13 -1.14
CA HIS A 39 -43.86 -22.25 -1.98
C HIS A 39 -42.94 -21.36 -1.15
N HIS A 40 -41.64 -21.42 -1.44
CA HIS A 40 -40.68 -20.42 -0.94
C HIS A 40 -40.67 -19.20 -1.86
N GLN A 41 -41.18 -18.07 -1.36
CA GLN A 41 -40.86 -16.74 -1.85
C GLN A 41 -39.51 -16.29 -1.26
N PRO A 42 -38.64 -15.56 -2.01
CA PRO A 42 -37.36 -15.11 -1.50
C PRO A 42 -37.54 -13.93 -0.54
N ILE A 43 -37.04 -14.09 0.67
CA ILE A 43 -37.06 -13.06 1.74
C ILE A 43 -36.00 -11.98 1.42
N SER A 44 -36.45 -10.84 0.92
CA SER A 44 -35.64 -9.62 0.74
C SER A 44 -35.67 -8.71 1.97
N THR A 45 -35.37 -9.21 3.16
CA THR A 45 -35.46 -8.43 4.41
C THR A 45 -34.12 -7.98 5.00
N HIS A 46 -32.98 -8.51 4.55
CA HIS A 46 -31.67 -8.12 5.11
C HIS A 46 -31.11 -6.77 4.62
N SER A 47 -31.55 -6.29 3.43
CA SER A 47 -31.04 -5.04 2.85
C SER A 47 -31.62 -3.77 3.50
N LYS A 48 -32.84 -3.83 4.07
CA LYS A 48 -33.50 -2.65 4.67
C LYS A 48 -33.05 -2.35 6.11
N HIS A 49 -32.68 -3.38 6.88
CA HIS A 49 -32.23 -3.19 8.26
C HIS A 49 -30.80 -2.65 8.35
N THR A 50 -29.89 -3.06 7.45
CA THR A 50 -28.52 -2.53 7.39
C THR A 50 -28.48 -1.07 6.91
N LYS A 51 -29.29 -0.67 5.94
CA LYS A 51 -29.40 0.75 5.54
C LYS A 51 -29.95 1.64 6.66
N ARG A 52 -30.91 1.15 7.44
CA ARG A 52 -31.53 1.94 8.52
C ARG A 52 -30.65 2.07 9.79
N ALA A 53 -29.71 1.14 10.01
CA ALA A 53 -28.70 1.26 11.08
C ALA A 53 -27.53 2.16 10.65
N GLN A 54 -27.17 2.18 9.36
CA GLN A 54 -26.16 3.05 8.78
C GLN A 54 -26.55 4.53 8.79
N ASP A 55 -27.83 4.87 8.59
CA ASP A 55 -28.34 6.26 8.61
C ASP A 55 -28.27 6.92 10.01
N ARG A 56 -28.19 6.13 11.09
CA ARG A 56 -28.16 6.68 12.46
C ARG A 56 -26.77 7.12 12.94
N THR A 57 -25.68 6.84 12.22
CA THR A 57 -24.30 7.14 12.63
C THR A 57 -23.63 8.24 11.82
N THR A 58 -24.25 8.74 10.76
CA THR A 58 -23.66 9.80 9.93
C THR A 58 -24.02 11.17 10.48
N GLN A 59 -22.99 12.00 10.69
CA GLN A 59 -23.17 13.39 11.12
C GLN A 59 -23.75 14.25 9.99
N LEU A 60 -24.46 15.32 10.35
CA LEU A 60 -24.94 16.31 9.39
C LEU A 60 -23.76 16.94 8.63
N SER A 61 -24.01 17.34 7.38
CA SER A 61 -23.00 17.98 6.55
C SER A 61 -22.62 19.35 7.10
N LEU A 62 -21.33 19.62 7.22
CA LEU A 62 -20.80 20.90 7.68
C LEU A 62 -20.33 21.78 6.51
N TRP A 63 -20.38 21.30 5.26
CA TRP A 63 -19.88 22.04 4.09
C TRP A 63 -20.47 23.45 3.93
N ASN A 64 -21.72 23.66 4.33
CA ASN A 64 -22.44 24.93 4.18
C ASN A 64 -22.54 25.73 5.50
N THR A 65 -21.61 25.52 6.44
CA THR A 65 -21.57 26.29 7.70
C THR A 65 -20.66 27.50 7.57
N LYS A 66 -20.90 28.54 8.41
CA LYS A 66 -20.05 29.74 8.46
C LYS A 66 -18.58 29.40 8.75
N GLU A 67 -18.35 28.41 9.61
CA GLU A 67 -17.02 27.89 9.93
C GLU A 67 -16.31 27.37 8.68
N PHE A 68 -17.00 26.59 7.83
CA PHE A 68 -16.41 26.05 6.61
C PHE A 68 -16.17 27.10 5.54
N TYR A 69 -16.99 28.13 5.45
CA TYR A 69 -16.70 29.26 4.55
C TYR A 69 -15.39 29.96 4.94
N MET A 70 -15.11 30.11 6.23
CA MET A 70 -13.80 30.63 6.69
C MET A 70 -12.66 29.67 6.31
N TYR A 71 -12.86 28.36 6.44
CA TYR A 71 -11.87 27.38 6.01
C TYR A 71 -11.60 27.43 4.51
N TYR A 72 -12.60 27.66 3.69
CA TYR A 72 -12.43 27.84 2.23
C TYR A 72 -11.61 29.08 1.90
N LEU A 73 -11.83 30.19 2.61
CA LEU A 73 -11.01 31.39 2.44
C LEU A 73 -9.54 31.14 2.80
N VAL A 74 -9.29 30.46 3.93
CA VAL A 74 -7.93 30.08 4.32
C VAL A 74 -7.27 29.21 3.24
N LEU A 75 -7.97 28.19 2.73
CA LEU A 75 -7.42 27.34 1.66
C LEU A 75 -7.19 28.11 0.36
N ALA A 76 -8.12 28.97 -0.04
CA ALA A 76 -8.02 29.77 -1.26
C ALA A 76 -6.79 30.70 -1.22
N PHE A 77 -6.37 31.12 -0.03
CA PHE A 77 -5.14 31.90 0.15
C PHE A 77 -3.90 31.00 0.30
N CYS A 78 -3.95 30.01 1.19
CA CYS A 78 -2.78 29.20 1.52
C CYS A 78 -2.29 28.33 0.35
N LEU A 79 -3.19 27.70 -0.42
CA LEU A 79 -2.77 26.82 -1.50
C LEU A 79 -1.98 27.54 -2.59
N PRO A 80 -2.47 28.66 -3.20
CA PRO A 80 -1.68 29.39 -4.19
C PRO A 80 -0.37 29.93 -3.60
N TYR A 81 -0.39 30.36 -2.34
CA TYR A 81 0.79 30.88 -1.67
C TYR A 81 1.86 29.80 -1.46
N MET A 82 1.48 28.57 -1.10
CA MET A 82 2.38 27.43 -1.00
C MET A 82 3.07 27.11 -2.34
N PHE A 83 2.28 27.07 -3.43
CA PHE A 83 2.83 26.83 -4.77
C PHE A 83 3.75 27.96 -5.23
N LYS A 84 3.36 29.22 -4.98
CA LYS A 84 4.19 30.38 -5.27
C LYS A 84 5.52 30.31 -4.53
N THR A 85 5.50 30.07 -3.22
CA THR A 85 6.71 29.97 -2.38
C THR A 85 7.64 28.83 -2.84
N ALA A 86 7.07 27.68 -3.23
CA ALA A 86 7.86 26.57 -3.77
C ALA A 86 8.47 26.90 -5.14
N HIS A 87 7.73 27.62 -5.99
CA HIS A 87 8.23 28.06 -7.28
C HIS A 87 9.34 29.10 -7.12
N GLU A 88 9.20 30.06 -6.20
CA GLU A 88 10.23 31.07 -5.87
C GLU A 88 11.53 30.41 -5.40
N ALA A 89 11.44 29.34 -4.59
CA ALA A 89 12.61 28.57 -4.17
C ALA A 89 13.33 27.88 -5.37
N SER A 90 12.61 27.67 -6.46
CA SER A 90 13.12 27.05 -7.71
C SER A 90 13.46 28.06 -8.80
N SER A 91 13.29 29.36 -8.53
CA SER A 91 13.55 30.42 -9.51
C SER A 91 15.04 30.53 -9.83
N GLU A 92 15.36 30.90 -11.08
CA GLU A 92 16.73 31.26 -11.49
C GLU A 92 17.25 32.50 -10.73
N ASP A 93 16.36 33.36 -10.24
CA ASP A 93 16.70 34.53 -9.41
C ASP A 93 17.06 34.15 -7.97
N ASN A 94 16.80 32.92 -7.52
CA ASN A 94 17.17 32.48 -6.17
C ASN A 94 18.70 32.38 -6.06
N PRO A 95 19.34 32.98 -5.04
CA PRO A 95 20.80 32.92 -4.85
C PRO A 95 21.37 31.49 -4.79
N ASN A 96 20.55 30.53 -4.41
CA ASN A 96 20.94 29.13 -4.31
C ASN A 96 20.84 28.36 -5.65
N TYR A 97 20.28 28.94 -6.72
CA TYR A 97 20.07 28.28 -8.01
C TYR A 97 21.36 27.69 -8.60
N GLU A 98 22.45 28.46 -8.52
CA GLU A 98 23.77 28.05 -9.02
C GLU A 98 24.30 26.75 -8.38
N LYS A 99 23.87 26.41 -7.16
CA LYS A 99 24.33 25.21 -6.43
C LYS A 99 23.75 23.90 -6.98
N TYR A 100 22.61 23.95 -7.67
CA TYR A 100 21.90 22.75 -8.14
C TYR A 100 21.56 22.73 -9.63
N LYS A 101 21.81 23.83 -10.36
CA LYS A 101 21.47 23.91 -11.80
C LYS A 101 22.08 22.81 -12.66
N ASP A 102 23.25 22.30 -12.27
CA ASP A 102 23.94 21.20 -12.93
C ASP A 102 23.18 19.85 -12.84
N LEU A 103 22.26 19.73 -11.90
CA LEU A 103 21.39 18.57 -11.75
C LEU A 103 20.13 18.65 -12.61
N LEU A 104 19.83 19.80 -13.19
CA LEU A 104 18.69 20.01 -14.05
C LEU A 104 19.01 19.56 -15.48
N SER A 105 18.01 19.03 -16.15
CA SER A 105 18.08 18.67 -17.58
C SER A 105 17.18 19.61 -18.41
N ASP A 106 17.35 19.59 -19.72
CA ASP A 106 16.43 20.28 -20.61
C ASP A 106 15.08 19.57 -20.63
N GLY A 107 14.02 20.35 -20.44
CA GLY A 107 12.65 19.91 -20.42
C GLY A 107 11.88 20.34 -21.66
N PHE A 108 10.55 20.30 -21.58
CA PHE A 108 9.66 20.72 -22.66
C PHE A 108 9.57 22.26 -22.76
N PHE A 109 9.34 22.78 -23.95
CA PHE A 109 9.07 24.20 -24.21
C PHE A 109 10.18 25.17 -23.77
N GLY A 110 11.42 24.70 -23.67
CA GLY A 110 12.56 25.52 -23.25
C GLY A 110 12.74 25.66 -21.74
N TYR A 111 11.87 25.05 -20.94
CA TYR A 111 12.04 25.02 -19.49
C TYR A 111 13.08 23.99 -19.08
N LYS A 112 13.73 24.23 -17.92
CA LYS A 112 14.53 23.20 -17.25
C LYS A 112 13.62 22.23 -16.50
N MET A 113 14.11 21.03 -16.24
CA MET A 113 13.39 19.99 -15.53
C MET A 113 14.27 19.38 -14.44
N ASP A 114 13.70 19.19 -13.25
CA ASP A 114 14.34 18.43 -12.18
C ASP A 114 14.29 16.93 -12.48
N ASN A 115 15.38 16.42 -13.02
CA ASN A 115 15.59 15.00 -13.34
C ASN A 115 16.53 14.32 -12.34
N SER A 116 16.68 14.92 -11.14
CA SER A 116 17.63 14.47 -10.14
C SER A 116 17.23 13.15 -9.46
N ASP A 117 15.93 12.84 -9.38
CA ASP A 117 15.49 11.55 -8.84
C ASP A 117 15.82 10.42 -9.81
N SER A 118 16.91 9.68 -9.56
CA SER A 118 17.40 8.62 -10.44
C SER A 118 16.37 7.50 -10.67
N GLN A 119 15.54 7.18 -9.66
CA GLN A 119 14.52 6.15 -9.76
C GLN A 119 13.39 6.60 -10.69
N TYR A 120 12.90 7.85 -10.53
CA TYR A 120 11.88 8.38 -11.43
C TYR A 120 12.43 8.61 -12.84
N ALA A 121 13.62 9.17 -12.97
CA ALA A 121 14.29 9.38 -14.25
C ALA A 121 14.46 8.06 -15.03
N GLY A 122 14.94 7.01 -14.36
CA GLY A 122 15.04 5.68 -14.95
C GLY A 122 13.70 5.12 -15.40
N PHE A 123 12.66 5.21 -14.54
CA PHE A 123 11.31 4.77 -14.88
C PHE A 123 10.73 5.58 -16.06
N ARG A 124 10.81 6.91 -16.04
CA ARG A 124 10.34 7.82 -17.07
C ARG A 124 10.96 7.48 -18.43
N ASN A 125 12.28 7.32 -18.46
CA ASN A 125 13.01 6.98 -19.69
C ASN A 125 12.64 5.58 -20.21
N SER A 126 12.23 4.69 -19.33
CA SER A 126 11.81 3.32 -19.69
C SER A 126 10.33 3.22 -20.09
N ILE A 127 9.51 4.27 -19.95
CA ILE A 127 8.06 4.22 -20.27
C ILE A 127 7.79 3.73 -21.70
N PRO A 128 8.49 4.21 -22.77
CA PRO A 128 8.22 3.73 -24.13
C PRO A 128 8.50 2.23 -24.28
N THR A 129 9.64 1.78 -23.75
CA THR A 129 10.02 0.34 -23.76
C THR A 129 9.03 -0.49 -22.94
N LEU A 130 8.66 -0.04 -21.75
CA LEU A 130 7.69 -0.72 -20.91
C LEU A 130 6.32 -0.81 -21.59
N ALA A 131 5.85 0.28 -22.20
CA ALA A 131 4.59 0.28 -22.93
C ALA A 131 4.61 -0.71 -24.12
N THR A 132 5.71 -0.79 -24.83
CA THR A 132 5.91 -1.78 -25.91
C THR A 132 5.88 -3.21 -25.39
N VAL A 133 6.58 -3.49 -24.30
CA VAL A 133 6.59 -4.82 -23.65
C VAL A 133 5.19 -5.19 -23.16
N VAL A 134 4.49 -4.26 -22.51
CA VAL A 134 3.11 -4.48 -22.03
C VAL A 134 2.18 -4.76 -23.22
N PHE A 135 2.28 -4.01 -24.29
CA PHE A 135 1.48 -4.22 -25.51
C PHE A 135 1.72 -5.62 -26.10
N ILE A 136 2.99 -6.00 -26.30
CA ILE A 136 3.35 -7.32 -26.83
C ILE A 136 2.85 -8.43 -25.91
N TYR A 137 3.06 -8.28 -24.59
CA TYR A 137 2.56 -9.23 -23.60
C TYR A 137 1.04 -9.42 -23.70
N LEU A 138 0.29 -8.33 -23.71
CA LEU A 138 -1.18 -8.39 -23.75
C LEU A 138 -1.69 -9.00 -25.06
N LEU A 139 -1.04 -8.67 -26.18
CA LEU A 139 -1.33 -9.26 -27.48
C LEU A 139 -1.11 -10.78 -27.46
N LEU A 140 0.07 -11.22 -27.01
CA LEU A 140 0.41 -12.64 -26.90
C LEU A 140 -0.50 -13.35 -25.91
N SER A 141 -0.80 -12.74 -24.75
CA SER A 141 -1.73 -13.27 -23.75
C SER A 141 -3.15 -13.42 -24.33
N HIS A 142 -3.60 -12.46 -25.14
CA HIS A 142 -4.89 -12.54 -25.82
C HIS A 142 -4.92 -13.66 -26.86
N ILE A 143 -3.92 -13.70 -27.75
CA ILE A 143 -3.77 -14.76 -28.77
C ILE A 143 -3.77 -16.12 -28.08
N PHE A 144 -2.94 -16.29 -27.05
CA PHE A 144 -2.85 -17.54 -26.31
C PHE A 144 -4.20 -17.97 -25.72
N ARG A 145 -4.96 -17.01 -25.13
CA ARG A 145 -6.30 -17.29 -24.59
C ARG A 145 -7.27 -17.74 -25.68
N VAL A 146 -7.26 -17.11 -26.84
CA VAL A 146 -8.16 -17.46 -27.94
C VAL A 146 -7.89 -18.88 -28.47
N PHE A 147 -6.62 -19.26 -28.62
CA PHE A 147 -6.25 -20.54 -29.25
C PHE A 147 -6.13 -21.70 -28.27
N PHE A 148 -5.72 -21.47 -27.03
CA PHE A 148 -5.36 -22.54 -26.10
C PHE A 148 -6.28 -22.63 -24.87
N VAL A 149 -7.14 -21.65 -24.66
CA VAL A 149 -8.04 -21.64 -23.52
C VAL A 149 -9.44 -21.99 -23.97
N PRO A 150 -9.97 -23.18 -23.60
CA PRO A 150 -11.30 -23.62 -24.00
C PRO A 150 -12.40 -22.65 -23.51
N SER A 151 -13.50 -22.55 -24.26
CA SER A 151 -14.67 -21.76 -23.90
C SER A 151 -15.20 -22.10 -22.49
N ALA A 152 -15.82 -21.13 -21.82
CA ALA A 152 -16.28 -21.23 -20.43
C ALA A 152 -17.17 -22.47 -20.14
N THR A 153 -17.88 -22.98 -21.14
CA THR A 153 -18.68 -24.20 -21.06
C THR A 153 -17.84 -25.50 -21.00
N ALA A 154 -16.60 -25.46 -21.48
CA ALA A 154 -15.66 -26.59 -21.43
C ALA A 154 -14.81 -26.60 -20.14
N VAL A 155 -14.71 -25.43 -19.45
CA VAL A 155 -13.92 -25.23 -18.23
C VAL A 155 -14.42 -26.09 -17.06
N LEU A 156 -15.73 -26.27 -16.93
CA LEU A 156 -16.34 -27.11 -15.88
C LEU A 156 -16.01 -28.59 -15.99
N ARG A 157 -15.46 -29.03 -17.13
CA ARG A 157 -15.18 -30.43 -17.41
C ARG A 157 -13.70 -30.82 -17.50
N ASN A 158 -12.77 -29.85 -17.57
CA ASN A 158 -11.36 -30.14 -17.79
C ASN A 158 -10.44 -29.38 -16.80
N SER A 159 -9.94 -30.09 -15.80
CA SER A 159 -9.05 -29.63 -14.73
C SER A 159 -7.67 -29.11 -15.17
N ARG A 160 -7.31 -29.17 -16.46
CA ARG A 160 -5.98 -28.78 -16.98
C ARG A 160 -5.88 -27.32 -17.44
N HIS A 161 -6.98 -26.61 -17.52
CA HIS A 161 -7.04 -25.24 -18.04
C HIS A 161 -6.15 -24.23 -17.31
N PRO A 162 -6.07 -24.19 -15.97
CA PRO A 162 -5.22 -23.24 -15.25
C PRO A 162 -3.73 -23.43 -15.55
N LEU A 163 -3.29 -24.68 -15.82
CA LEU A 163 -1.90 -25.01 -16.14
C LEU A 163 -1.42 -24.33 -17.43
N TYR A 164 -2.24 -24.29 -18.49
CA TYR A 164 -1.83 -23.65 -19.76
C TYR A 164 -1.53 -22.16 -19.56
N ARG A 165 -2.36 -21.47 -18.78
CA ARG A 165 -2.15 -20.07 -18.48
C ARG A 165 -0.90 -19.86 -17.61
N ALA A 166 -0.64 -20.74 -16.66
CA ALA A 166 0.57 -20.73 -15.85
C ALA A 166 1.83 -20.94 -16.69
N TYR A 167 1.80 -21.85 -17.68
CA TYR A 167 2.91 -22.04 -18.62
C TYR A 167 3.15 -20.79 -19.47
N PHE A 168 2.11 -20.13 -19.98
CA PHE A 168 2.28 -18.86 -20.69
C PHE A 168 2.98 -17.82 -19.82
N PHE A 169 2.51 -17.65 -18.58
CA PHE A 169 3.13 -16.72 -17.64
C PHE A 169 4.59 -17.06 -17.40
N LEU A 170 4.89 -18.33 -17.18
CA LEU A 170 6.25 -18.77 -16.91
C LEU A 170 7.19 -18.52 -18.10
N VAL A 171 6.79 -18.94 -19.31
CA VAL A 171 7.61 -18.76 -20.51
C VAL A 171 7.88 -17.29 -20.78
N PHE A 172 6.84 -16.46 -20.76
CA PHE A 172 7.04 -15.03 -20.96
C PHE A 172 7.91 -14.42 -19.85
N SER A 173 7.68 -14.77 -18.60
CA SER A 173 8.45 -14.24 -17.47
C SER A 173 9.92 -14.62 -17.54
N VAL A 174 10.26 -15.83 -17.94
CA VAL A 174 11.66 -16.24 -18.12
C VAL A 174 12.34 -15.40 -19.20
N LEU A 175 11.68 -15.19 -20.35
CA LEU A 175 12.20 -14.35 -21.42
C LEU A 175 12.37 -12.89 -20.98
N TYR A 176 11.37 -12.37 -20.28
CA TYR A 176 11.38 -11.01 -19.73
C TYR A 176 12.51 -10.81 -18.72
N LEU A 177 12.66 -11.74 -17.78
CA LEU A 177 13.72 -11.70 -16.77
C LEU A 177 15.11 -11.87 -17.38
N TYR A 178 15.24 -12.70 -18.42
CA TYR A 178 16.50 -12.83 -19.15
C TYR A 178 16.87 -11.52 -19.85
N ALA A 179 15.90 -10.85 -20.46
CA ALA A 179 16.10 -9.53 -21.07
C ALA A 179 16.52 -8.46 -20.07
N MET A 180 15.99 -8.53 -18.82
CA MET A 180 16.30 -7.57 -17.76
C MET A 180 17.61 -7.85 -17.01
N HIS A 181 17.86 -9.11 -16.69
CA HIS A 181 18.93 -9.52 -15.76
C HIS A 181 20.06 -10.30 -16.44
N GLY A 182 19.92 -10.63 -17.72
CA GLY A 182 20.88 -11.46 -18.44
C GLY A 182 21.16 -12.77 -17.70
N ASN A 183 22.42 -13.16 -17.57
CA ASN A 183 22.83 -14.40 -16.90
C ASN A 183 22.53 -14.42 -15.39
N SER A 184 22.19 -13.29 -14.77
CA SER A 184 21.81 -13.25 -13.35
C SER A 184 20.49 -13.92 -13.07
N ILE A 185 19.68 -14.23 -14.11
CA ILE A 185 18.47 -15.06 -13.99
C ILE A 185 18.76 -16.42 -13.34
N LEU A 186 19.96 -17.00 -13.54
CA LEU A 186 20.35 -18.27 -12.91
C LEU A 186 20.42 -18.16 -11.39
N LYS A 187 20.84 -17.02 -10.86
CA LYS A 187 20.87 -16.76 -9.41
C LYS A 187 19.46 -16.62 -8.85
N ILE A 188 18.59 -15.89 -9.55
CA ILE A 188 17.18 -15.75 -9.20
C ILE A 188 16.54 -17.14 -9.18
N ALA A 189 16.76 -17.95 -10.23
CA ALA A 189 16.24 -19.30 -10.32
C ALA A 189 16.74 -20.20 -9.17
N ALA A 190 18.03 -20.08 -8.78
CA ALA A 190 18.59 -20.82 -7.66
C ALA A 190 17.94 -20.43 -6.32
N ILE A 191 17.77 -19.14 -6.04
CA ILE A 191 17.10 -18.64 -4.82
C ILE A 191 15.66 -19.14 -4.77
N VAL A 192 14.93 -19.03 -5.87
CA VAL A 192 13.54 -19.48 -5.99
C VAL A 192 13.43 -20.99 -5.79
N LEU A 193 14.33 -21.78 -6.39
CA LEU A 193 14.38 -23.22 -6.24
C LEU A 193 14.69 -23.63 -4.78
N ILE A 194 15.66 -23.02 -4.16
CA ILE A 194 16.02 -23.31 -2.75
C ILE A 194 14.84 -23.00 -1.83
N ASN A 195 14.18 -21.86 -2.00
CA ASN A 195 12.98 -21.52 -1.23
C ASN A 195 11.86 -22.57 -1.42
N TYR A 196 11.62 -23.01 -2.66
CA TYR A 196 10.65 -24.06 -2.92
C TYR A 196 11.02 -25.38 -2.24
N LEU A 197 12.29 -25.78 -2.29
CA LEU A 197 12.78 -27.00 -1.65
C LEU A 197 12.67 -26.93 -0.12
N ILE A 198 13.04 -25.79 0.48
CA ILE A 198 12.85 -25.53 1.90
C ILE A 198 11.38 -25.71 2.26
N ALA A 199 10.51 -25.04 1.55
CA ALA A 199 9.07 -25.10 1.77
C ALA A 199 8.50 -26.51 1.63
N LYS A 200 8.91 -27.24 0.59
CA LYS A 200 8.45 -28.61 0.31
C LYS A 200 8.95 -29.62 1.35
N SER A 201 10.23 -29.51 1.77
CA SER A 201 10.84 -30.45 2.72
C SER A 201 10.27 -30.33 4.14
N GLY A 202 9.73 -29.18 4.48
CA GLY A 202 9.23 -28.89 5.82
C GLY A 202 7.75 -28.65 5.95
N ARG A 203 6.97 -29.14 5.00
CA ARG A 203 5.53 -28.87 4.83
C ARG A 203 4.71 -28.90 6.11
N ASP A 204 5.01 -29.83 7.03
CA ASP A 204 4.24 -30.03 8.27
C ASP A 204 4.98 -29.57 9.54
N LYS A 205 6.16 -28.95 9.40
CA LYS A 205 7.00 -28.59 10.54
C LYS A 205 6.78 -27.12 10.94
N LYS A 206 6.40 -26.88 12.20
CA LYS A 206 6.15 -25.53 12.75
C LYS A 206 7.33 -24.56 12.69
N TRP A 207 8.56 -25.07 12.63
CA TRP A 207 9.77 -24.26 12.57
C TRP A 207 10.18 -23.85 11.13
N MET A 208 9.56 -24.41 10.11
CA MET A 208 9.93 -24.16 8.72
C MET A 208 9.78 -22.69 8.28
N PRO A 209 8.78 -21.92 8.72
CA PRO A 209 8.76 -20.47 8.45
C PRO A 209 10.01 -19.76 8.95
N ILE A 210 10.56 -20.18 10.10
CA ILE A 210 11.79 -19.58 10.66
C ILE A 210 12.98 -19.84 9.73
N VAL A 211 13.14 -21.07 9.23
CA VAL A 211 14.23 -21.41 8.29
C VAL A 211 14.10 -20.60 6.99
N THR A 212 12.89 -20.47 6.47
CA THR A 212 12.63 -19.66 5.27
C THR A 212 13.00 -18.19 5.53
N TRP A 213 12.62 -17.64 6.68
CA TRP A 213 13.00 -16.29 7.08
C TRP A 213 14.51 -16.12 7.20
N LEU A 214 15.20 -17.03 7.89
CA LEU A 214 16.66 -16.99 8.06
C LEU A 214 17.40 -17.10 6.72
N PHE A 215 16.94 -17.97 5.82
CA PHE A 215 17.51 -18.08 4.48
C PHE A 215 17.41 -16.76 3.71
N ASN A 216 16.20 -16.15 3.67
CA ASN A 216 16.00 -14.93 2.89
C ASN A 216 16.67 -13.70 3.51
N LEU A 217 16.69 -13.59 4.84
CA LEU A 217 17.50 -12.58 5.51
C LEU A 217 19.00 -12.78 5.23
N GLY A 218 19.47 -14.02 5.23
CA GLY A 218 20.84 -14.35 4.84
C GLY A 218 21.17 -13.91 3.41
N VAL A 219 20.28 -14.16 2.46
CA VAL A 219 20.41 -13.66 1.07
C VAL A 219 20.45 -12.14 1.02
N LEU A 220 19.59 -11.45 1.79
CA LEU A 220 19.56 -9.99 1.85
C LEU A 220 20.91 -9.43 2.38
N PHE A 221 21.42 -9.95 3.51
CA PHE A 221 22.70 -9.51 4.07
C PHE A 221 23.90 -9.86 3.18
N MET A 222 23.88 -11.01 2.51
CA MET A 222 24.91 -11.36 1.54
C MET A 222 24.93 -10.40 0.36
N ASN A 223 23.77 -10.02 -0.17
CA ASN A 223 23.67 -9.06 -1.25
C ASN A 223 24.24 -7.70 -0.85
N GLU A 224 23.98 -7.25 0.37
CA GLU A 224 24.56 -6.01 0.92
C GLU A 224 26.08 -6.12 1.08
N ALA A 225 26.58 -7.19 1.68
CA ALA A 225 28.01 -7.39 1.95
C ALA A 225 28.85 -7.44 0.67
N TYR A 226 28.33 -8.03 -0.38
CA TYR A 226 29.07 -8.20 -1.65
C TYR A 226 28.91 -7.03 -2.64
N ARG A 227 28.14 -5.97 -2.30
CA ARG A 227 27.92 -4.75 -3.13
C ARG A 227 27.66 -5.02 -4.63
N GLY A 228 27.26 -6.24 -4.98
CA GLY A 228 27.38 -6.77 -6.34
C GLY A 228 26.09 -6.94 -7.11
N TYR A 229 24.97 -6.58 -6.54
CA TYR A 229 23.68 -6.78 -7.22
C TYR A 229 22.79 -5.60 -6.93
N ASN A 230 22.40 -4.86 -7.98
CA ASN A 230 21.28 -3.91 -7.92
C ASN A 230 19.98 -4.71 -7.75
N PHE A 231 19.77 -5.27 -6.57
CA PHE A 231 18.57 -6.02 -6.21
C PHE A 231 17.49 -5.15 -5.58
N ALA A 232 17.43 -3.88 -5.93
CA ALA A 232 16.25 -3.07 -5.63
C ALA A 232 14.94 -3.77 -6.08
N ASP A 233 15.06 -4.62 -7.11
CA ASP A 233 13.95 -5.37 -7.68
C ASP A 233 13.63 -6.68 -6.93
N LEU A 234 14.54 -7.22 -6.12
CA LEU A 234 14.33 -8.45 -5.34
C LEU A 234 13.57 -8.23 -4.03
N HIS A 235 13.45 -6.99 -3.57
CA HIS A 235 12.74 -6.69 -2.32
C HIS A 235 11.25 -6.98 -2.39
N GLU A 236 10.63 -6.81 -3.56
CA GLU A 236 9.22 -7.17 -3.74
C GLU A 236 9.02 -8.68 -3.91
N SER A 237 10.03 -9.40 -4.40
CA SER A 237 9.95 -10.85 -4.56
C SER A 237 10.03 -11.64 -3.25
N LEU A 238 10.38 -11.03 -2.11
CA LEU A 238 10.29 -11.67 -0.79
C LEU A 238 8.85 -11.85 -0.31
N ALA A 239 7.89 -11.18 -0.91
CA ALA A 239 6.47 -11.28 -0.56
C ALA A 239 5.82 -12.65 -0.83
N TRP A 240 6.41 -13.46 -1.69
CA TRP A 240 5.87 -14.78 -2.08
C TRP A 240 6.31 -15.94 -1.17
N LEU A 241 7.00 -15.69 -0.09
CA LEU A 241 7.21 -16.67 0.99
C LEU A 241 5.91 -17.17 1.63
N ASP A 242 4.79 -16.69 1.15
CA ASP A 242 3.46 -16.86 1.67
C ASP A 242 2.80 -18.22 1.42
N GLY A 243 3.27 -18.96 0.45
CA GLY A 243 2.62 -20.20 0.00
C GLY A 243 2.56 -21.33 1.02
N ASN A 244 3.18 -21.19 2.19
CA ASN A 244 3.43 -22.30 3.09
C ASN A 244 2.66 -22.30 4.42
N ARG A 245 1.81 -21.31 4.65
CA ARG A 245 0.92 -21.32 5.80
C ARG A 245 -0.43 -21.91 5.45
N GLY A 246 -0.60 -23.16 5.78
CA GLY A 246 -1.92 -23.74 5.82
C GLY A 246 -2.18 -24.83 4.82
N MET A 247 -1.28 -25.77 4.73
CA MET A 247 -1.68 -27.12 4.34
C MET A 247 -2.42 -27.78 5.52
N ARG A 248 -3.49 -27.16 5.97
CA ARG A 248 -4.58 -27.91 6.57
C ARG A 248 -5.35 -28.49 5.41
N THR A 249 -5.51 -29.81 5.42
CA THR A 249 -6.46 -30.50 4.55
C THR A 249 -7.78 -29.74 4.57
N PRO A 250 -8.27 -29.28 3.43
CA PRO A 250 -9.53 -28.54 3.40
C PRO A 250 -10.64 -29.50 3.88
N LYS A 251 -11.41 -29.09 4.87
CA LYS A 251 -12.77 -29.59 4.98
C LYS A 251 -13.46 -29.23 3.67
N ASP A 252 -14.19 -30.19 3.14
CA ASP A 252 -14.82 -30.22 1.84
C ASP A 252 -15.87 -29.12 1.61
N ASP A 253 -15.42 -27.87 1.41
CA ASP A 253 -16.24 -26.75 0.94
C ASP A 253 -15.97 -26.46 -0.55
N ARG A 254 -15.82 -27.53 -1.34
CA ARG A 254 -15.31 -27.52 -2.72
C ARG A 254 -16.21 -26.86 -3.76
N ASP A 255 -17.42 -26.48 -3.43
CA ASP A 255 -18.41 -26.01 -4.42
C ASP A 255 -18.59 -24.48 -4.49
N LYS A 256 -17.86 -23.68 -3.69
CA LYS A 256 -18.01 -22.24 -3.70
C LYS A 256 -16.87 -21.55 -4.43
N THR A 257 -17.15 -21.00 -5.61
CA THR A 257 -16.25 -20.04 -6.24
C THR A 257 -16.11 -18.80 -5.34
N PRO A 258 -14.88 -18.40 -4.96
CA PRO A 258 -14.69 -17.25 -4.09
C PRO A 258 -15.20 -15.97 -4.76
N GLN A 259 -16.07 -15.25 -4.08
CA GLN A 259 -16.75 -14.06 -4.62
C GLN A 259 -16.02 -12.76 -4.29
N SER A 260 -15.19 -12.75 -3.26
CA SER A 260 -14.47 -11.56 -2.79
C SER A 260 -12.97 -11.81 -2.66
N ASP A 261 -12.19 -10.71 -2.66
CA ASP A 261 -10.73 -10.75 -2.46
C ASP A 261 -10.36 -11.40 -1.11
N LYS A 262 -11.15 -11.14 -0.07
CA LYS A 262 -10.95 -11.71 1.25
C LYS A 262 -11.09 -13.24 1.24
N GLU A 263 -12.08 -13.74 0.52
CA GLU A 263 -12.29 -15.19 0.38
C GLU A 263 -11.17 -15.84 -0.40
N ARG A 264 -10.70 -15.23 -1.51
CA ARG A 264 -9.57 -15.74 -2.29
C ARG A 264 -8.29 -15.84 -1.47
N VAL A 265 -8.05 -14.85 -0.61
CA VAL A 265 -6.88 -14.83 0.29
C VAL A 265 -7.01 -15.84 1.44
N ALA A 266 -8.22 -16.08 1.93
CA ALA A 266 -8.48 -16.95 3.08
C ALA A 266 -8.57 -18.43 2.71
N LEU A 267 -9.12 -18.75 1.53
CA LEU A 267 -9.26 -20.12 1.07
C LEU A 267 -7.90 -20.68 0.64
N SER A 268 -7.57 -21.86 1.13
CA SER A 268 -6.38 -22.59 0.70
C SER A 268 -6.57 -23.10 -0.74
N ALA A 269 -5.52 -23.02 -1.56
CA ALA A 269 -5.49 -23.69 -2.84
C ALA A 269 -5.54 -25.22 -2.66
N PHE A 270 -5.90 -25.98 -3.70
CA PHE A 270 -5.88 -27.44 -3.63
C PHE A 270 -4.45 -27.95 -3.42
N ALA A 271 -4.29 -29.11 -2.81
CA ALA A 271 -2.97 -29.69 -2.55
C ALA A 271 -2.13 -29.89 -3.85
N GLU A 272 -2.80 -30.15 -4.96
CA GLU A 272 -2.21 -30.32 -6.29
C GLU A 272 -1.68 -28.98 -6.87
N ASP A 273 -2.26 -27.85 -6.45
CA ASP A 273 -1.87 -26.51 -6.92
C ASP A 273 -0.54 -26.04 -6.29
N TYR A 274 -0.13 -26.64 -5.16
CA TYR A 274 1.19 -26.34 -4.55
C TYR A 274 2.31 -27.07 -5.29
N CYS A 275 2.31 -26.99 -6.62
CA CYS A 275 3.36 -27.54 -7.48
C CYS A 275 4.37 -26.47 -7.90
N PHE A 276 5.55 -26.93 -8.34
CA PHE A 276 6.65 -26.05 -8.72
C PHE A 276 6.29 -25.11 -9.89
N THR A 277 5.50 -25.57 -10.84
CA THR A 277 5.08 -24.77 -12.00
C THR A 277 4.22 -23.57 -11.58
N TYR A 278 3.22 -23.77 -10.73
CA TYR A 278 2.39 -22.68 -10.23
C TYR A 278 3.17 -21.73 -9.32
N TYR A 279 4.09 -22.29 -8.52
CA TYR A 279 4.97 -21.49 -7.68
C TYR A 279 5.87 -20.58 -8.51
N LEU A 280 6.51 -21.10 -9.57
CA LEU A 280 7.31 -20.27 -10.48
C LEU A 280 6.47 -19.26 -11.23
N ALA A 281 5.29 -19.66 -11.73
CA ALA A 281 4.38 -18.74 -12.43
C ALA A 281 3.95 -17.57 -11.54
N TYR A 282 3.73 -17.82 -10.24
CA TYR A 282 3.42 -16.80 -9.26
C TYR A 282 4.63 -15.92 -8.93
N ALA A 283 5.77 -16.53 -8.60
CA ALA A 283 6.96 -15.81 -8.15
C ALA A 283 7.58 -14.92 -9.23
N LEU A 284 7.46 -15.33 -10.50
CA LEU A 284 8.07 -14.66 -11.64
C LEU A 284 7.05 -13.91 -12.51
N TYR A 285 5.81 -13.75 -12.08
CA TYR A 285 4.75 -13.12 -12.86
C TYR A 285 5.13 -11.70 -13.29
N ALA A 286 5.48 -11.52 -14.56
CA ALA A 286 6.07 -10.30 -15.10
C ALA A 286 5.32 -9.00 -14.74
N PRO A 287 3.95 -8.93 -14.80
CA PRO A 287 3.23 -7.73 -14.42
C PRO A 287 3.38 -7.30 -12.96
N LEU A 288 3.73 -8.20 -12.04
CA LEU A 288 3.88 -7.89 -10.61
C LEU A 288 5.32 -7.99 -10.11
N TYR A 289 6.23 -8.51 -10.93
CA TYR A 289 7.59 -8.84 -10.52
C TYR A 289 8.42 -7.61 -10.09
N ILE A 290 8.38 -6.49 -10.84
CA ILE A 290 9.23 -5.32 -10.58
C ILE A 290 8.68 -4.48 -9.43
N ALA A 291 7.43 -4.01 -9.58
CA ALA A 291 6.83 -3.04 -8.66
C ALA A 291 5.30 -3.17 -8.62
N GLY A 292 4.77 -4.36 -8.88
CA GLY A 292 3.35 -4.62 -8.78
C GLY A 292 2.88 -4.78 -7.33
N PRO A 293 1.58 -4.60 -7.06
CA PRO A 293 1.03 -4.87 -5.73
C PRO A 293 1.19 -6.34 -5.34
N ILE A 294 1.60 -6.58 -4.11
CA ILE A 294 1.77 -7.91 -3.56
C ILE A 294 0.40 -8.59 -3.41
N ILE A 295 0.26 -9.79 -3.96
CA ILE A 295 -0.89 -10.69 -3.75
C ILE A 295 -0.41 -12.00 -3.17
N THR A 296 -1.29 -12.75 -2.51
CA THR A 296 -0.92 -14.07 -1.98
C THR A 296 -0.95 -15.14 -3.06
N PHE A 297 -0.22 -16.24 -2.85
CA PHE A 297 -0.25 -17.39 -3.74
C PHE A 297 -1.68 -17.92 -3.95
N ASN A 298 -2.45 -18.05 -2.86
CA ASN A 298 -3.83 -18.53 -2.93
C ASN A 298 -4.72 -17.61 -3.78
N ASP A 299 -4.57 -16.29 -3.62
CA ASP A 299 -5.31 -15.30 -4.43
C ASP A 299 -4.94 -15.42 -5.92
N PHE A 300 -3.64 -15.53 -6.23
CA PHE A 300 -3.16 -15.70 -7.60
C PHE A 300 -3.71 -16.98 -8.25
N ILE A 301 -3.58 -18.13 -7.59
CA ILE A 301 -4.07 -19.42 -8.10
C ILE A 301 -5.58 -19.41 -8.27
N SER A 302 -6.32 -18.85 -7.31
CA SER A 302 -7.77 -18.70 -7.43
C SER A 302 -8.17 -17.90 -8.67
N GLN A 303 -7.41 -16.84 -9.00
CA GLN A 303 -7.67 -16.03 -10.20
C GLN A 303 -7.24 -16.72 -11.51
N LEU A 304 -6.31 -17.66 -11.47
CA LEU A 304 -6.02 -18.53 -12.59
C LEU A 304 -7.15 -19.52 -12.86
N GLN A 305 -7.71 -20.08 -11.79
CA GLN A 305 -8.79 -21.09 -11.87
C GLN A 305 -10.15 -20.45 -12.21
N TYR A 306 -10.40 -19.26 -11.64
CA TYR A 306 -11.66 -18.52 -11.78
C TYR A 306 -11.41 -17.10 -12.31
N PRO A 307 -11.05 -16.96 -13.59
CA PRO A 307 -10.71 -15.68 -14.17
C PRO A 307 -11.90 -14.73 -14.13
N LYS A 308 -11.68 -13.52 -13.62
CA LYS A 308 -12.67 -12.43 -13.61
C LYS A 308 -12.32 -11.42 -14.69
N THR A 309 -13.35 -10.90 -15.35
CA THR A 309 -13.17 -9.76 -16.26
C THR A 309 -13.25 -8.46 -15.48
N THR A 310 -12.21 -7.66 -15.56
CA THR A 310 -12.22 -6.31 -14.97
C THR A 310 -13.18 -5.43 -15.78
N PRO A 311 -14.13 -4.73 -15.15
CA PRO A 311 -15.05 -3.85 -15.87
C PRO A 311 -14.30 -2.76 -16.67
N THR A 312 -14.68 -2.53 -17.91
CA THR A 312 -14.04 -1.53 -18.80
C THR A 312 -13.98 -0.14 -18.17
N LYS A 313 -15.03 0.26 -17.44
CA LYS A 313 -15.05 1.52 -16.68
C LYS A 313 -13.89 1.62 -15.69
N THR A 314 -13.56 0.53 -14.99
CA THR A 314 -12.43 0.46 -14.03
C THR A 314 -11.09 0.62 -14.74
N LEU A 315 -10.94 0.00 -15.91
CA LEU A 315 -9.72 0.12 -16.72
C LEU A 315 -9.54 1.55 -17.26
N ILE A 316 -10.59 2.13 -17.87
CA ILE A 316 -10.55 3.52 -18.36
C ILE A 316 -10.21 4.48 -17.22
N MET A 317 -10.87 4.34 -16.08
CA MET A 317 -10.57 5.17 -14.91
C MET A 317 -9.13 4.96 -14.40
N GLY A 318 -8.61 3.74 -14.47
CA GLY A 318 -7.21 3.42 -14.13
C GLY A 318 -6.23 4.15 -15.03
N VAL A 319 -6.44 4.07 -16.36
CA VAL A 319 -5.62 4.78 -17.36
C VAL A 319 -5.68 6.29 -17.17
N SER A 320 -6.89 6.85 -17.00
CA SER A 320 -7.07 8.29 -16.81
C SER A 320 -6.37 8.81 -15.55
N ARG A 321 -6.46 8.06 -14.44
CA ARG A 321 -5.77 8.42 -13.19
C ARG A 321 -4.26 8.30 -13.30
N LEU A 322 -3.74 7.33 -14.06
CA LEU A 322 -2.32 7.21 -14.33
C LEU A 322 -1.83 8.36 -15.20
N GLY A 323 -2.54 8.68 -16.28
CA GLY A 323 -2.23 9.81 -17.17
C GLY A 323 -2.23 11.14 -16.41
N PHE A 324 -3.23 11.37 -15.57
CA PHE A 324 -3.26 12.57 -14.71
C PHE A 324 -2.07 12.65 -13.76
N ALA A 325 -1.68 11.53 -13.13
CA ALA A 325 -0.53 11.50 -12.24
C ALA A 325 0.79 11.78 -12.97
N LEU A 326 0.97 11.21 -14.18
CA LEU A 326 2.13 11.49 -15.04
C LEU A 326 2.20 12.97 -15.44
N LEU A 327 1.09 13.54 -15.89
CA LEU A 327 1.03 14.98 -16.25
C LEU A 327 1.33 15.86 -15.03
N THR A 328 0.82 15.51 -13.86
CA THR A 328 1.12 16.24 -12.62
C THR A 328 2.61 16.17 -12.28
N MET A 329 3.23 15.01 -12.44
CA MET A 329 4.66 14.84 -12.16
C MET A 329 5.52 15.62 -13.16
N GLU A 330 5.20 15.57 -14.45
CA GLU A 330 5.89 16.35 -15.47
C GLU A 330 5.73 17.86 -15.18
N PHE A 331 4.53 18.31 -14.90
CA PHE A 331 4.30 19.72 -14.55
C PHE A 331 5.13 20.13 -13.32
N THR A 332 5.07 19.37 -12.23
CA THR A 332 5.80 19.73 -11.01
C THR A 332 7.30 19.71 -11.20
N SER A 333 7.87 18.75 -11.94
CA SER A 333 9.30 18.68 -12.20
C SER A 333 9.84 19.80 -13.11
N HIS A 334 8.99 20.48 -13.90
CA HIS A 334 9.38 21.62 -14.71
C HIS A 334 9.29 22.98 -13.97
N TYR A 335 8.52 23.05 -12.88
CA TYR A 335 8.29 24.30 -12.16
C TYR A 335 8.81 24.30 -10.72
N MET A 336 9.18 23.12 -10.19
CA MET A 336 9.61 22.95 -8.80
C MET A 336 10.79 21.97 -8.73
N TYR A 337 12.00 22.47 -8.48
CA TYR A 337 13.24 21.67 -8.48
C TYR A 337 13.58 21.11 -7.09
N MET A 338 12.57 20.56 -6.40
CA MET A 338 12.65 20.18 -4.99
C MET A 338 13.67 19.09 -4.70
N VAL A 339 13.83 18.12 -5.62
CA VAL A 339 14.79 17.02 -5.43
C VAL A 339 16.21 17.51 -5.64
N ALA A 340 16.45 18.35 -6.65
CA ALA A 340 17.76 18.94 -6.92
C ALA A 340 18.22 19.81 -5.74
N ILE A 341 17.33 20.70 -5.26
CA ILE A 341 17.57 21.54 -4.09
C ILE A 341 17.93 20.68 -2.86
N SER A 342 17.14 19.65 -2.57
CA SER A 342 17.38 18.77 -1.41
C SER A 342 18.68 17.99 -1.52
N LYS A 343 19.06 17.53 -2.72
CA LYS A 343 20.32 16.80 -2.93
C LYS A 343 21.55 17.66 -2.68
N ARG A 344 21.49 18.92 -3.04
CA ARG A 344 22.57 19.88 -2.84
C ARG A 344 22.48 20.65 -1.53
N GLN A 345 21.40 20.44 -0.75
CA GLN A 345 21.08 21.21 0.45
C GLN A 345 21.11 22.73 0.17
N ALA A 346 20.59 23.12 -0.99
CA ALA A 346 20.70 24.47 -1.55
C ALA A 346 19.57 25.37 -1.04
N TRP A 347 19.59 25.70 0.25
CA TRP A 347 18.61 26.58 0.92
C TRP A 347 19.25 27.57 1.90
N ASP A 348 20.55 27.89 1.73
CA ASP A 348 21.24 28.83 2.61
C ASP A 348 20.59 30.22 2.53
N ASN A 349 20.23 30.77 3.69
CA ASN A 349 19.54 32.06 3.85
C ASN A 349 18.13 32.11 3.19
N ASP A 350 17.56 31.01 2.75
CA ASP A 350 16.18 31.01 2.30
C ASP A 350 15.23 31.28 3.47
N PRO A 351 14.10 31.95 3.22
CA PRO A 351 13.05 32.11 4.24
C PRO A 351 12.56 30.76 4.75
N ILE A 352 12.31 30.64 6.06
CA ILE A 352 11.90 29.38 6.71
C ILE A 352 10.71 28.73 6.00
N LEU A 353 9.76 29.53 5.51
CA LEU A 353 8.61 29.00 4.77
C LEU A 353 9.02 28.31 3.45
N GLN A 354 10.03 28.84 2.74
CA GLN A 354 10.56 28.17 1.54
C GLN A 354 11.17 26.81 1.89
N ILE A 355 11.96 26.74 2.96
CA ILE A 355 12.54 25.48 3.45
C ILE A 355 11.44 24.47 3.82
N CYS A 356 10.37 24.93 4.48
CA CYS A 356 9.20 24.08 4.78
C CYS A 356 8.52 23.57 3.49
N MET A 357 8.38 24.40 2.46
CA MET A 357 7.78 24.02 1.18
C MET A 357 8.68 23.07 0.39
N ILE A 358 9.98 23.27 0.39
CA ILE A 358 10.95 22.32 -0.19
C ILE A 358 10.75 20.92 0.43
N GLY A 359 10.71 20.84 1.76
CA GLY A 359 10.47 19.59 2.46
C GLY A 359 9.12 18.96 2.14
N LEU A 360 8.04 19.73 2.17
CA LEU A 360 6.69 19.24 1.87
C LEU A 360 6.56 18.71 0.44
N PHE A 361 6.97 19.50 -0.55
CA PHE A 361 6.84 19.10 -1.95
C PHE A 361 7.78 17.94 -2.31
N ASN A 362 8.95 17.83 -1.66
CA ASN A 362 9.81 16.67 -1.84
C ASN A 362 9.09 15.37 -1.40
N LEU A 363 8.42 15.37 -0.24
CA LEU A 363 7.61 14.23 0.21
C LEU A 363 6.42 13.95 -0.71
N VAL A 364 5.80 14.98 -1.27
CA VAL A 364 4.72 14.83 -2.26
C VAL A 364 5.25 14.22 -3.56
N LEU A 365 6.43 14.62 -4.02
CA LEU A 365 7.06 14.06 -5.22
C LEU A 365 7.45 12.59 -5.02
N ILE A 366 7.97 12.21 -3.85
CA ILE A 366 8.23 10.81 -3.49
C ILE A 366 6.94 9.99 -3.56
N TRP A 367 5.84 10.50 -2.99
CA TRP A 367 4.55 9.84 -3.08
C TRP A 367 4.07 9.71 -4.53
N LEU A 368 4.16 10.78 -5.31
CA LEU A 368 3.67 10.81 -6.69
C LEU A 368 4.46 9.84 -7.59
N LYS A 369 5.79 9.79 -7.42
CA LYS A 369 6.68 8.85 -8.10
C LYS A 369 6.24 7.40 -7.86
N LEU A 370 6.11 7.00 -6.59
CA LEU A 370 5.72 5.64 -6.25
C LEU A 370 4.28 5.32 -6.69
N LEU A 371 3.37 6.29 -6.61
CA LEU A 371 2.00 6.15 -7.11
C LEU A 371 1.97 5.81 -8.59
N ILE A 372 2.77 6.51 -9.41
CA ILE A 372 2.88 6.29 -10.85
C ILE A 372 3.40 4.89 -11.13
N ILE A 373 4.53 4.51 -10.52
CA ILE A 373 5.16 3.20 -10.71
C ILE A 373 4.18 2.08 -10.33
N TRP A 374 3.63 2.09 -9.12
CA TRP A 374 2.71 1.04 -8.67
C TRP A 374 1.42 0.95 -9.49
N ARG A 375 0.88 2.08 -9.93
CA ARG A 375 -0.32 2.09 -10.79
C ARG A 375 -0.04 1.54 -12.18
N SER A 376 1.13 1.78 -12.74
CA SER A 376 1.52 1.24 -14.06
C SER A 376 1.51 -0.29 -14.03
N PHE A 377 2.18 -0.91 -13.08
CA PHE A 377 2.24 -2.36 -12.94
C PHE A 377 0.90 -2.97 -12.51
N ARG A 378 0.15 -2.29 -11.63
CA ARG A 378 -1.22 -2.69 -11.30
C ARG A 378 -2.13 -2.70 -12.53
N LEU A 379 -2.05 -1.66 -13.35
CA LEU A 379 -2.85 -1.57 -14.57
C LEU A 379 -2.51 -2.70 -15.56
N TRP A 380 -1.21 -3.02 -15.70
CA TRP A 380 -0.78 -4.17 -16.49
C TRP A 380 -1.42 -5.47 -16.01
N ALA A 381 -1.35 -5.76 -14.71
CA ALA A 381 -1.97 -6.95 -14.13
C ALA A 381 -3.50 -6.98 -14.34
N LEU A 382 -4.19 -5.84 -14.15
CA LEU A 382 -5.63 -5.72 -14.37
C LEU A 382 -6.02 -5.98 -15.84
N LEU A 383 -5.24 -5.49 -16.80
CA LEU A 383 -5.44 -5.72 -18.23
C LEU A 383 -5.24 -7.19 -18.59
N ASP A 384 -4.34 -7.90 -17.89
CA ASP A 384 -4.16 -9.34 -18.04
C ASP A 384 -5.22 -10.17 -17.27
N GLY A 385 -6.12 -9.52 -16.52
CA GLY A 385 -7.21 -10.18 -15.79
C GLY A 385 -6.80 -10.74 -14.42
N ILE A 386 -5.71 -10.23 -13.83
CA ILE A 386 -5.32 -10.47 -12.44
C ILE A 386 -5.66 -9.22 -11.62
N GLU A 387 -6.64 -9.36 -10.74
CA GLU A 387 -7.07 -8.30 -9.84
C GLU A 387 -6.08 -8.17 -8.69
N THR A 388 -5.64 -6.94 -8.44
CA THR A 388 -4.67 -6.63 -7.38
C THR A 388 -5.16 -5.46 -6.53
N PRO A 389 -4.77 -5.40 -5.23
CA PRO A 389 -5.12 -4.26 -4.39
C PRO A 389 -4.52 -2.95 -4.92
N ASP A 390 -5.11 -1.82 -4.55
CA ASP A 390 -4.51 -0.50 -4.79
C ASP A 390 -3.50 -0.21 -3.68
N ASN A 391 -2.26 0.14 -4.04
CA ASN A 391 -1.19 0.41 -3.07
C ASN A 391 -1.27 1.80 -2.43
N MET A 392 -2.02 2.72 -3.05
CA MET A 392 -2.25 4.07 -2.52
C MET A 392 -3.74 4.35 -2.46
N ILE A 393 -4.33 4.14 -1.28
CA ILE A 393 -5.77 4.36 -1.11
C ILE A 393 -6.09 5.85 -1.05
N ARG A 394 -5.20 6.64 -0.42
CA ARG A 394 -5.37 8.08 -0.24
C ARG A 394 -4.13 8.84 -0.67
N CYS A 395 -4.33 10.08 -1.10
CA CYS A 395 -3.23 11.02 -1.31
C CYS A 395 -2.47 11.26 0.01
N VAL A 396 -1.15 11.40 -0.08
CA VAL A 396 -0.28 11.60 1.09
C VAL A 396 -0.72 12.80 1.94
N ILE A 397 -1.13 13.90 1.30
CA ILE A 397 -1.62 15.10 1.98
C ILE A 397 -3.05 14.97 2.53
N ASN A 398 -3.74 13.86 2.26
CA ASN A 398 -5.09 13.58 2.75
C ASN A 398 -5.06 12.49 3.84
N ASN A 399 -4.12 12.61 4.77
CA ASN A 399 -3.99 11.75 5.94
C ASN A 399 -3.66 12.60 7.18
N TYR A 400 -4.50 12.54 8.19
CA TYR A 400 -4.36 13.25 9.46
C TYR A 400 -3.97 12.33 10.63
N SER A 401 -3.92 11.03 10.40
CA SER A 401 -3.61 9.98 11.37
C SER A 401 -2.35 9.24 10.92
N ALA A 402 -1.38 9.09 11.80
CA ALA A 402 -0.17 8.32 11.52
C ALA A 402 -0.50 6.85 11.23
N GLN A 403 -1.40 6.24 12.02
CA GLN A 403 -1.86 4.87 11.77
C GLN A 403 -2.61 4.75 10.45
N GLY A 404 -3.51 5.72 10.15
CA GLY A 404 -4.25 5.76 8.88
C GLY A 404 -3.32 5.90 7.68
N PHE A 405 -2.25 6.70 7.80
CA PHE A 405 -1.23 6.85 6.78
C PHE A 405 -0.58 5.51 6.44
N TRP A 406 -0.04 4.79 7.42
CA TRP A 406 0.65 3.51 7.20
C TRP A 406 -0.25 2.37 6.76
N ARG A 407 -1.56 2.44 7.05
CA ARG A 407 -2.55 1.49 6.51
C ARG A 407 -2.85 1.73 5.03
N SER A 408 -2.71 2.96 4.55
CA SER A 408 -3.00 3.34 3.16
C SER A 408 -1.75 3.37 2.28
N TRP A 409 -0.57 3.60 2.86
CA TRP A 409 0.72 3.57 2.17
C TRP A 409 1.16 2.14 1.90
N HIS A 410 1.54 1.84 0.64
CA HIS A 410 1.96 0.51 0.20
C HIS A 410 1.08 -0.60 0.79
N LYS A 411 -0.22 -0.48 0.59
CA LYS A 411 -1.23 -1.30 1.28
C LYS A 411 -1.00 -2.78 1.14
N SER A 412 -0.59 -3.26 -0.03
CA SER A 412 -0.33 -4.68 -0.26
C SER A 412 0.81 -5.20 0.62
N PHE A 413 1.89 -4.42 0.75
CA PHE A 413 3.01 -4.72 1.63
C PHE A 413 2.61 -4.65 3.11
N ASN A 414 1.82 -3.65 3.50
CA ASN A 414 1.29 -3.58 4.86
C ASN A 414 0.42 -4.80 5.22
N LEU A 415 -0.44 -5.26 4.32
CA LEU A 415 -1.23 -6.48 4.52
C LEU A 415 -0.33 -7.72 4.66
N TRP A 416 0.74 -7.77 3.88
CA TRP A 416 1.74 -8.83 3.96
C TRP A 416 2.46 -8.81 5.32
N ILE A 417 2.96 -7.64 5.77
CA ILE A 417 3.58 -7.48 7.10
C ILE A 417 2.65 -7.93 8.21
N ILE A 418 1.39 -7.52 8.16
CA ILE A 418 0.40 -7.89 9.18
C ILE A 418 0.25 -9.40 9.24
N ARG A 419 0.13 -10.07 8.11
CA ARG A 419 -0.08 -11.51 8.03
C ARG A 419 1.14 -12.31 8.49
N TYR A 420 2.34 -11.91 8.07
CA TYR A 420 3.54 -12.74 8.18
C TYR A 420 4.50 -12.33 9.28
N ILE A 421 4.36 -11.10 9.79
CA ILE A 421 5.19 -10.58 10.87
C ILE A 421 4.34 -10.27 12.10
N TYR A 422 3.39 -9.33 11.97
CA TYR A 422 2.66 -8.78 13.10
C TYR A 422 1.78 -9.82 13.83
N ILE A 423 0.98 -10.59 13.09
CA ILE A 423 0.11 -11.62 13.68
C ILE A 423 0.93 -12.76 14.33
N PRO A 424 1.98 -13.32 13.69
CA PRO A 424 2.83 -14.33 14.32
C PRO A 424 3.53 -13.88 15.59
N LEU A 425 3.86 -12.61 15.71
CA LEU A 425 4.43 -12.01 16.92
C LEU A 425 3.39 -11.76 18.03
N GLY A 426 2.16 -12.28 17.91
CA GLY A 426 1.09 -12.15 18.88
C GLY A 426 0.13 -10.99 18.64
N GLY A 427 0.25 -10.28 17.49
CA GLY A 427 -0.72 -9.29 17.02
C GLY A 427 -0.93 -8.14 18.01
N SER A 428 -2.20 -7.78 18.22
CA SER A 428 -2.59 -6.63 19.06
C SER A 428 -2.26 -6.81 20.55
N ARG A 429 -2.04 -8.05 21.03
CA ARG A 429 -1.65 -8.32 22.42
C ARG A 429 -0.32 -7.66 22.78
N TYR A 430 0.62 -7.62 21.83
CA TYR A 430 1.95 -7.02 21.97
C TYR A 430 2.17 -5.84 21.04
N ALA A 431 1.12 -5.08 20.74
CA ALA A 431 1.11 -4.05 19.69
C ALA A 431 2.29 -3.07 19.77
N ILE A 432 2.63 -2.57 20.96
CA ILE A 432 3.71 -1.60 21.14
C ILE A 432 5.06 -2.22 20.74
N TYR A 433 5.38 -3.41 21.21
CA TYR A 433 6.63 -4.11 20.88
C TYR A 433 6.66 -4.51 19.40
N ASN A 434 5.52 -4.99 18.88
CA ASN A 434 5.42 -5.42 17.49
C ASN A 434 5.59 -4.26 16.51
N ILE A 435 5.14 -3.05 16.84
CA ILE A 435 5.36 -1.85 16.02
C ILE A 435 6.85 -1.59 15.85
N TRP A 436 7.65 -1.64 16.92
CA TRP A 436 9.09 -1.46 16.84
C TRP A 436 9.77 -2.52 15.98
N LEU A 437 9.43 -3.78 16.17
CA LEU A 437 9.98 -4.88 15.37
C LEU A 437 9.59 -4.77 13.89
N VAL A 438 8.35 -4.42 13.61
CA VAL A 438 7.85 -4.21 12.24
C VAL A 438 8.61 -3.08 11.56
N PHE A 439 8.73 -1.90 12.19
CA PHE A 439 9.44 -0.78 11.57
C PHE A 439 10.94 -0.97 11.49
N THR A 440 11.54 -1.75 12.39
CA THR A 440 12.94 -2.20 12.25
C THR A 440 13.09 -3.08 11.01
N PHE A 441 12.19 -4.05 10.82
CA PHE A 441 12.18 -4.88 9.62
C PHE A 441 11.99 -4.03 8.35
N VAL A 442 11.03 -3.10 8.35
CA VAL A 442 10.78 -2.23 7.20
C VAL A 442 12.00 -1.35 6.88
N ALA A 443 12.69 -0.84 7.89
CA ALA A 443 13.90 -0.06 7.70
C ALA A 443 15.01 -0.88 7.03
N VAL A 444 15.28 -2.09 7.54
CA VAL A 444 16.27 -3.03 6.98
C VAL A 444 15.88 -3.48 5.57
N TRP A 445 14.58 -3.66 5.32
CA TRP A 445 14.06 -4.02 4.00
C TRP A 445 14.28 -2.92 2.96
N HIS A 446 14.17 -1.64 3.35
CA HIS A 446 14.44 -0.51 2.46
C HIS A 446 15.93 -0.40 2.12
N ASP A 447 16.78 -0.48 3.14
CA ASP A 447 18.24 -0.45 3.01
C ASP A 447 18.87 -0.66 4.40
N ILE A 448 20.04 -1.31 4.46
CA ILE A 448 20.78 -1.52 5.71
C ILE A 448 21.59 -0.26 6.05
N ASN A 449 20.87 0.77 6.49
CA ASN A 449 21.38 2.11 6.72
C ASN A 449 20.87 2.66 8.05
N LEU A 450 21.76 3.26 8.87
CA LEU A 450 21.41 3.86 10.17
C LEU A 450 20.36 4.98 10.04
N ARG A 451 20.37 5.73 8.94
CA ARG A 451 19.40 6.78 8.67
C ARG A 451 17.97 6.22 8.56
N LEU A 452 17.80 5.11 7.85
CA LEU A 452 16.49 4.45 7.70
C LEU A 452 16.10 3.73 8.98
N LEU A 453 17.05 3.20 9.76
CA LEU A 453 16.75 2.66 11.08
C LEU A 453 16.24 3.74 12.03
N ALA A 454 16.89 4.91 12.05
CA ALA A 454 16.42 6.08 12.80
C ALA A 454 15.02 6.51 12.36
N TRP A 455 14.75 6.54 11.05
CA TRP A 455 13.42 6.80 10.50
C TRP A 455 12.37 5.81 11.02
N GLY A 456 12.62 4.52 10.94
CA GLY A 456 11.67 3.49 11.40
C GLY A 456 11.38 3.59 12.91
N TRP A 457 12.39 3.91 13.71
CA TRP A 457 12.23 4.11 15.15
C TRP A 457 11.49 5.42 15.48
N LEU A 458 11.76 6.51 14.76
CA LEU A 458 10.98 7.75 14.88
C LEU A 458 9.51 7.53 14.55
N ILE A 459 9.19 6.79 13.48
CA ILE A 459 7.81 6.43 13.16
C ILE A 459 7.17 5.64 14.31
N SER A 460 7.88 4.64 14.86
CA SER A 460 7.37 3.84 15.98
C SER A 460 7.07 4.71 17.20
N LEU A 461 7.95 5.67 17.50
CA LEU A 461 7.78 6.63 18.58
C LEU A 461 6.60 7.57 18.32
N PHE A 462 6.47 8.10 17.11
CA PHE A 462 5.50 9.12 16.75
C PHE A 462 4.07 8.58 16.56
N ILE A 463 3.90 7.26 16.46
CA ILE A 463 2.57 6.62 16.52
C ILE A 463 2.03 6.56 17.96
N LEU A 464 2.90 6.54 18.98
CA LEU A 464 2.47 6.41 20.38
C LEU A 464 1.57 7.53 20.87
N PRO A 465 1.84 8.84 20.60
CA PRO A 465 0.95 9.92 20.99
C PRO A 465 -0.49 9.74 20.49
N GLU A 466 -0.67 9.28 19.26
CA GLU A 466 -2.01 9.01 18.70
C GLU A 466 -2.72 7.88 19.45
N ILE A 467 -2.00 6.79 19.78
CA ILE A 467 -2.55 5.67 20.55
C ILE A 467 -2.95 6.14 21.95
N ILE A 468 -2.11 6.92 22.60
CA ILE A 468 -2.36 7.47 23.95
C ILE A 468 -3.55 8.42 23.94
N ALA A 469 -3.57 9.38 22.98
CA ALA A 469 -4.68 10.32 22.85
C ALA A 469 -6.03 9.61 22.60
N GLY A 470 -6.03 8.57 21.79
CA GLY A 470 -7.24 7.75 21.56
C GLY A 470 -7.75 7.02 22.82
N ARG A 471 -6.87 6.72 23.79
CA ARG A 471 -7.25 6.13 25.08
C ARG A 471 -7.73 7.18 26.08
N ILE A 472 -7.12 8.36 26.09
CA ILE A 472 -7.48 9.47 27.02
C ILE A 472 -8.78 10.16 26.58
N PHE A 473 -8.93 10.35 25.27
CA PHE A 473 -10.06 11.07 24.65
C PHE A 473 -10.89 10.18 23.71
N PRO A 474 -11.43 9.03 24.17
CA PRO A 474 -12.22 8.16 23.33
C PRO A 474 -13.52 8.86 22.90
N LYS A 475 -13.90 8.67 21.61
CA LYS A 475 -15.12 9.26 21.02
C LYS A 475 -16.39 8.91 21.80
N GLN A 476 -16.47 7.73 22.37
CA GLN A 476 -17.64 7.28 23.15
C GLN A 476 -17.89 8.17 24.38
N LYS A 477 -16.81 8.69 24.99
CA LYS A 477 -16.90 9.54 26.19
C LYS A 477 -16.96 11.03 25.85
N TRP A 478 -16.16 11.45 24.86
CA TRP A 478 -15.94 12.86 24.57
C TRP A 478 -16.67 13.37 23.31
N GLY A 479 -17.25 12.46 22.50
CA GLY A 479 -17.84 12.79 21.21
C GLY A 479 -19.05 13.73 21.24
N SER A 480 -19.73 13.86 22.39
CA SER A 480 -20.82 14.80 22.62
C SER A 480 -20.35 16.22 22.97
N TRP A 481 -19.05 16.39 23.30
CA TRP A 481 -18.51 17.70 23.62
C TRP A 481 -18.36 18.54 22.34
N PRO A 482 -18.91 19.79 22.29
CA PRO A 482 -18.94 20.58 21.06
C PRO A 482 -17.55 20.84 20.44
N TYR A 483 -16.52 20.95 21.29
CA TYR A 483 -15.15 21.23 20.85
C TYR A 483 -14.30 19.97 20.62
N TYR A 484 -14.88 18.77 20.77
CA TYR A 484 -14.14 17.51 20.57
C TYR A 484 -13.49 17.39 19.19
N ARG A 485 -14.20 17.85 18.15
CA ARG A 485 -13.68 17.88 16.78
C ARG A 485 -12.44 18.77 16.65
N HIS A 486 -12.44 19.92 17.31
CA HIS A 486 -11.30 20.85 17.30
C HIS A 486 -10.11 20.27 18.07
N LEU A 487 -10.34 19.61 19.21
CA LEU A 487 -9.31 18.87 19.94
C LEU A 487 -8.67 17.78 19.06
N CYS A 488 -9.49 17.02 18.34
CA CYS A 488 -9.02 16.03 17.38
C CYS A 488 -8.19 16.66 16.26
N ALA A 489 -8.57 17.87 15.78
CA ALA A 489 -7.81 18.57 14.74
C ALA A 489 -6.44 19.05 15.26
N LEU A 490 -6.34 19.51 16.51
CA LEU A 490 -5.04 19.82 17.12
C LEU A 490 -4.15 18.57 17.22
N GLY A 491 -4.71 17.43 17.62
CA GLY A 491 -3.99 16.15 17.61
C GLY A 491 -3.56 15.73 16.19
N ALA A 492 -4.38 16.00 15.17
CA ALA A 492 -4.05 15.74 13.79
C ALA A 492 -2.89 16.61 13.28
N VAL A 493 -2.83 17.90 13.67
CA VAL A 493 -1.68 18.78 13.38
C VAL A 493 -0.40 18.17 13.94
N GLY A 494 -0.39 17.76 15.20
CA GLY A 494 0.75 17.10 15.84
C GLY A 494 1.18 15.83 15.07
N ASN A 495 0.24 14.96 14.73
CA ASN A 495 0.52 13.76 13.94
C ASN A 495 1.15 14.07 12.58
N ILE A 496 0.61 15.05 11.85
CA ILE A 496 1.13 15.45 10.53
C ILE A 496 2.56 15.96 10.68
N LEU A 497 2.84 16.84 11.62
CA LEU A 497 4.19 17.38 11.85
C LEU A 497 5.20 16.29 12.22
N LEU A 498 4.84 15.40 13.16
CA LEU A 498 5.71 14.29 13.55
C LEU A 498 5.98 13.34 12.39
N MET A 499 4.96 13.03 11.58
CA MET A 499 5.11 12.22 10.38
C MET A 499 5.99 12.89 9.33
N MET A 500 5.85 14.21 9.12
CA MET A 500 6.72 14.96 8.22
C MET A 500 8.16 14.90 8.69
N ILE A 501 8.44 15.20 9.97
CA ILE A 501 9.78 15.15 10.55
C ILE A 501 10.43 13.78 10.31
N ALA A 502 9.75 12.68 10.65
CA ALA A 502 10.29 11.34 10.46
C ALA A 502 10.64 11.07 8.98
N ASN A 503 9.73 11.40 8.06
CA ASN A 503 9.94 11.14 6.63
C ASN A 503 11.02 12.07 6.03
N LEU A 504 11.16 13.30 6.50
CA LEU A 504 12.26 14.21 6.13
C LEU A 504 13.62 13.64 6.58
N VAL A 505 13.70 13.09 7.79
CA VAL A 505 14.90 12.40 8.27
C VAL A 505 15.24 11.22 7.35
N GLY A 506 14.28 10.37 7.05
CA GLY A 506 14.52 9.14 6.28
C GLY A 506 14.88 9.38 4.82
N PHE A 507 14.12 10.23 4.13
CA PHE A 507 14.10 10.25 2.66
C PHE A 507 14.51 11.58 2.01
N CYS A 508 14.62 12.69 2.77
CA CYS A 508 14.93 13.98 2.18
C CYS A 508 16.27 14.54 2.67
N ILE A 509 16.27 15.18 3.85
CA ILE A 509 17.37 16.01 4.32
C ILE A 509 18.22 15.36 5.43
N GLY A 510 17.83 14.19 5.93
CA GLY A 510 18.53 13.50 7.01
C GLY A 510 18.33 14.15 8.39
N LEU A 511 18.99 13.57 9.40
CA LEU A 511 18.84 14.03 10.78
C LEU A 511 19.41 15.45 10.99
N GLU A 512 20.60 15.71 10.44
CA GLU A 512 21.24 17.03 10.58
C GLU A 512 20.46 18.12 9.87
N GLY A 513 19.92 17.86 8.66
CA GLY A 513 19.08 18.83 7.95
C GLY A 513 17.80 19.17 8.72
N VAL A 514 17.15 18.18 9.32
CA VAL A 514 15.96 18.40 10.16
C VAL A 514 16.33 19.18 11.42
N LYS A 515 17.47 18.88 12.06
CA LYS A 515 17.95 19.60 13.24
C LYS A 515 18.19 21.07 12.94
N LEU A 516 18.85 21.38 11.81
CA LEU A 516 19.07 22.77 11.37
C LEU A 516 17.75 23.48 11.10
N MET A 517 16.86 22.86 10.33
CA MET A 517 15.53 23.42 10.04
C MET A 517 14.74 23.75 11.33
N LEU A 518 14.75 22.87 12.32
CA LEU A 518 14.08 23.10 13.59
C LEU A 518 14.79 24.18 14.41
N SER A 519 16.13 24.20 14.41
CA SER A 519 16.90 25.26 15.07
C SER A 519 16.52 26.63 14.52
N ASP A 520 16.52 26.81 13.20
CA ASP A 520 16.18 28.08 12.54
C ASP A 520 14.73 28.48 12.82
N MET A 521 13.81 27.50 12.81
CA MET A 521 12.39 27.72 13.10
C MET A 521 12.15 28.23 14.53
N PHE A 522 12.90 27.75 15.51
CA PHE A 522 12.70 28.12 16.92
C PHE A 522 13.65 29.21 17.44
N SER A 523 14.65 29.63 16.66
CA SER A 523 15.59 30.65 17.04
C SER A 523 15.11 32.10 16.79
N SER A 524 14.11 32.28 15.93
CA SER A 524 13.64 33.62 15.51
C SER A 524 12.13 33.80 15.70
N THR A 525 11.72 35.06 15.94
CA THR A 525 10.29 35.42 16.01
C THR A 525 9.57 35.09 14.70
N GLN A 526 10.23 35.30 13.55
CA GLN A 526 9.68 34.97 12.25
C GLN A 526 9.46 33.47 12.08
N GLY A 527 10.38 32.65 12.62
CA GLY A 527 10.22 31.18 12.64
C GLY A 527 9.01 30.74 13.44
N TRP A 528 8.81 31.29 14.62
CA TRP A 528 7.62 31.01 15.42
C TRP A 528 6.32 31.44 14.75
N LEU A 529 6.28 32.62 14.11
CA LEU A 529 5.10 33.07 13.34
C LEU A 529 4.82 32.14 12.15
N THR A 530 5.86 31.71 11.44
CA THR A 530 5.73 30.73 10.35
C THR A 530 5.18 29.40 10.87
N MET A 531 5.71 28.89 11.98
CA MET A 531 5.23 27.65 12.61
C MET A 531 3.75 27.75 13.00
N LEU A 532 3.35 28.86 13.64
CA LEU A 532 1.94 29.09 14.00
C LEU A 532 1.04 29.19 12.77
N GLY A 533 1.48 29.87 11.71
CA GLY A 533 0.76 29.93 10.44
C GLY A 533 0.59 28.55 9.79
N CYS A 534 1.66 27.75 9.75
CA CYS A 534 1.61 26.37 9.25
C CYS A 534 0.66 25.50 10.09
N CYS A 535 0.72 25.59 11.43
CA CYS A 535 -0.19 24.88 12.32
C CYS A 535 -1.66 25.26 12.07
N GLY A 536 -1.93 26.58 11.87
CA GLY A 536 -3.27 27.06 11.53
C GLY A 536 -3.78 26.51 10.20
N ALA A 537 -2.94 26.51 9.15
CA ALA A 537 -3.28 25.94 7.85
C ALA A 537 -3.52 24.42 7.95
N LEU A 538 -2.69 23.68 8.69
CA LEU A 538 -2.85 22.25 8.93
C LEU A 538 -4.10 21.94 9.75
N PHE A 539 -4.47 22.79 10.71
CA PHE A 539 -5.71 22.66 11.46
C PHE A 539 -6.93 22.77 10.54
N VAL A 540 -6.96 23.76 9.65
CA VAL A 540 -8.01 23.90 8.65
C VAL A 540 -8.05 22.69 7.71
N ALA A 541 -6.90 22.23 7.23
CA ALA A 541 -6.79 21.05 6.40
C ALA A 541 -7.35 19.80 7.10
N ALA A 542 -7.04 19.61 8.40
CA ALA A 542 -7.57 18.50 9.19
C ALA A 542 -9.09 18.58 9.34
N GLN A 543 -9.67 19.77 9.58
CA GLN A 543 -11.11 19.97 9.65
C GLN A 543 -11.82 19.57 8.34
N ILE A 544 -11.26 19.96 7.21
CA ILE A 544 -11.77 19.58 5.89
C ILE A 544 -11.64 18.08 5.66
N GLN A 545 -10.51 17.46 6.03
CA GLN A 545 -10.34 16.03 5.91
C GLN A 545 -11.35 15.25 6.75
N PHE A 546 -11.69 15.70 7.95
CA PHE A 546 -12.74 15.08 8.76
C PHE A 546 -14.09 15.10 8.04
N GLU A 547 -14.47 16.25 7.46
CA GLU A 547 -15.73 16.36 6.74
C GLU A 547 -15.74 15.54 5.44
N VAL A 548 -14.60 15.44 4.75
CA VAL A 548 -14.46 14.51 3.60
C VAL A 548 -14.76 13.07 4.03
N ARG A 549 -14.23 12.61 5.19
CA ARG A 549 -14.50 11.27 5.72
C ARG A 549 -15.99 11.06 6.05
N GLU A 550 -16.62 12.05 6.67
CA GLU A 550 -18.06 11.99 6.97
C GLU A 550 -18.90 12.04 5.68
N SER A 551 -18.48 12.82 4.67
CA SER A 551 -19.11 12.85 3.35
C SER A 551 -19.00 11.50 2.61
N GLU A 552 -17.85 10.83 2.69
CA GLU A 552 -17.64 9.48 2.16
C GLU A 552 -18.62 8.49 2.83
N LYS A 553 -18.73 8.51 4.15
CA LYS A 553 -19.66 7.65 4.90
C LYS A 553 -21.13 7.90 4.50
N ARG A 554 -21.53 9.17 4.35
CA ARG A 554 -22.88 9.53 3.88
C ARG A 554 -23.18 8.97 2.48
N ARG A 555 -22.15 8.84 1.62
CA ARG A 555 -22.26 8.24 0.28
C ARG A 555 -22.13 6.71 0.28
N GLY A 556 -21.97 6.07 1.45
CA GLY A 556 -21.74 4.64 1.57
C GLY A 556 -20.35 4.19 1.11
N ILE A 557 -19.37 5.10 1.06
CA ILE A 557 -18.00 4.80 0.68
C ILE A 557 -17.20 4.56 1.97
N PHE A 558 -16.78 3.33 2.18
CA PHE A 558 -15.96 2.93 3.33
C PHE A 558 -14.58 2.50 2.82
N LEU A 559 -13.61 3.40 2.89
CA LEU A 559 -12.22 3.09 2.60
C LEU A 559 -11.56 2.64 3.90
N ASN A 560 -11.21 1.36 3.98
CA ASN A 560 -10.49 0.80 5.12
C ASN A 560 -9.01 1.27 5.05
N CYS A 561 -8.73 2.39 5.71
CA CYS A 561 -7.38 2.96 5.88
C CYS A 561 -7.00 2.97 7.34
#